data_4b2a26e05f9f7726a871a89a6f21f549
#
_entry.id   4b2a26e05f9f7726a871a89a6f21f549
#
_cell.length_a   1.000
_cell.length_b   1.000
_cell.length_c   1.000
_cell.angle_alpha   90.00
_cell.angle_beta   90.00
_cell.angle_gamma   90.00
#
_symmetry.space_group_name_H-M   'P 1'
#
loop_
_entity.id
_entity.type
_entity.pdbx_description
1 polymer ?
#
loop_
_entity_poly.entity_id
_entity_poly.type
_entity_poly.pdbx_seq_one_letter_code
_entity_poly.pdbx_strand_id
1 'polypeptide(L)'
;MKLNELALIGVAAATIVSCSPAKKEYASYELYPVRSGDLTEMEYTPEVTNFTLWAPTADEVRLMLFDTGDSGHAYETVSMVADKEGTWTAKVEKDLIGKFYTFNVKIKDKWMGDTPGINAKAVGVNGKRAAIIDMNATDPEGWAADKRPALASPADAIIYEMHHRDFSIDPSSGIQHKGKFLALTEEGTLSPEQLATGIDHLKELGVTHVHLLPSYDYASVDETRLDENKYNWGYDPQNYNVPDGSYSTDPYDPSVRIKEFKQM
;
A
#
# COMPACT_ATOMS: atom_id res chain seq x y z
N MET A 1 49.58 3.02 67.45
CA MET A 1 49.77 3.57 66.10
C MET A 1 49.15 2.60 65.09
N LYS A 2 47.98 2.93 64.57
CA LYS A 2 47.29 2.12 63.52
C LYS A 2 47.30 2.95 62.26
N LEU A 3 47.92 2.46 61.20
CA LEU A 3 47.86 3.03 59.84
C LEU A 3 46.49 2.73 59.25
N ASN A 4 45.83 3.77 58.73
CA ASN A 4 44.65 3.66 57.89
C ASN A 4 45.13 3.49 56.42
N GLU A 5 44.71 2.39 55.80
CA GLU A 5 44.80 2.20 54.34
C GLU A 5 43.63 2.92 53.67
N LEU A 6 43.96 3.92 52.86
CA LEU A 6 42.99 4.52 51.91
C LEU A 6 42.96 3.67 50.63
N ALA A 7 41.83 3.02 50.37
CA ALA A 7 41.55 2.38 49.09
C ALA A 7 41.14 3.42 48.07
N LEU A 8 41.96 3.61 47.01
CA LEU A 8 41.62 4.38 45.81
C LEU A 8 40.71 3.54 44.91
N ILE A 9 39.42 3.95 44.82
CA ILE A 9 38.50 3.38 43.84
C ILE A 9 38.73 4.15 42.54
N GLY A 10 39.39 3.52 41.58
CA GLY A 10 39.55 4.03 40.23
C GLY A 10 38.25 3.83 39.43
N VAL A 11 37.55 4.92 39.13
CA VAL A 11 36.40 4.90 38.20
C VAL A 11 36.96 4.87 36.78
N ALA A 12 36.90 3.72 36.11
CA ALA A 12 37.18 3.61 34.70
C ALA A 12 36.01 4.22 33.90
N ALA A 13 36.23 5.40 33.34
CA ALA A 13 35.31 5.99 32.38
C ALA A 13 35.39 5.21 31.07
N ALA A 14 34.39 4.38 30.78
CA ALA A 14 34.24 3.77 29.47
C ALA A 14 33.82 4.86 28.45
N THR A 15 34.75 5.31 27.64
CA THR A 15 34.43 6.14 26.46
C THR A 15 33.69 5.28 25.44
N ILE A 16 32.37 5.48 25.35
CA ILE A 16 31.59 4.95 24.25
C ILE A 16 32.00 5.75 23.00
N VAL A 17 32.86 5.17 22.17
CA VAL A 17 33.13 5.69 20.83
C VAL A 17 31.85 5.43 20.02
N SER A 18 31.03 6.47 19.88
CA SER A 18 29.93 6.47 18.91
C SER A 18 30.55 6.47 17.52
N CYS A 19 30.69 5.30 16.91
CA CYS A 19 30.96 5.19 15.49
C CYS A 19 29.69 5.64 14.75
N SER A 20 29.65 6.91 14.34
CA SER A 20 28.71 7.32 13.29
C SER A 20 29.01 6.48 12.05
N PRO A 21 28.01 5.80 11.45
CA PRO A 21 28.25 5.05 10.23
C PRO A 21 28.80 6.01 9.16
N ALA A 22 29.85 5.57 8.47
CA ALA A 22 30.43 6.37 7.38
C ALA A 22 29.33 6.69 6.36
N LYS A 23 29.23 7.97 5.95
CA LYS A 23 28.29 8.41 4.91
C LYS A 23 28.46 7.52 3.68
N LYS A 24 27.37 6.86 3.27
CA LYS A 24 27.37 5.98 2.10
C LYS A 24 27.20 6.83 0.85
N GLU A 25 28.28 7.19 0.20
CA GLU A 25 28.27 7.86 -1.11
C GLU A 25 28.58 6.84 -2.21
N TYR A 26 27.69 6.79 -3.22
CA TYR A 26 27.86 5.97 -4.41
C TYR A 26 28.07 6.89 -5.61
N ALA A 27 29.05 6.56 -6.49
CA ALA A 27 29.34 7.37 -7.67
C ALA A 27 28.19 7.35 -8.70
N SER A 28 27.40 6.29 -8.71
CA SER A 28 26.19 6.17 -9.54
C SER A 28 25.21 5.16 -8.91
N TYR A 29 23.98 5.13 -9.41
CA TYR A 29 22.92 4.23 -8.89
C TYR A 29 23.24 2.75 -9.19
N GLU A 30 23.99 2.42 -10.25
CA GLU A 30 24.40 1.06 -10.57
C GLU A 30 25.30 0.43 -9.48
N LEU A 31 25.89 1.26 -8.63
CA LEU A 31 26.71 0.84 -7.51
C LEU A 31 25.92 0.68 -6.21
N TYR A 32 24.63 0.94 -6.22
CA TYR A 32 23.80 0.69 -5.05
C TYR A 32 23.76 -0.81 -4.75
N PRO A 33 23.80 -1.21 -3.47
CA PRO A 33 23.63 -2.60 -3.12
C PRO A 33 22.27 -3.10 -3.61
N VAL A 34 22.30 -4.23 -4.32
CA VAL A 34 21.10 -4.88 -4.82
C VAL A 34 20.64 -5.90 -3.80
N ARG A 35 19.37 -5.81 -3.42
CA ARG A 35 18.75 -6.84 -2.61
C ARG A 35 18.31 -8.02 -3.49
N SER A 36 18.66 -9.23 -3.06
CA SER A 36 18.20 -10.45 -3.70
C SER A 36 16.83 -10.89 -3.14
N GLY A 37 15.95 -11.35 -4.02
CA GLY A 37 14.60 -11.82 -3.68
C GLY A 37 13.57 -10.69 -3.47
N ASP A 38 12.35 -11.09 -3.14
CA ASP A 38 11.23 -10.18 -2.93
C ASP A 38 11.41 -9.35 -1.66
N LEU A 39 10.99 -8.10 -1.71
CA LEU A 39 10.96 -7.20 -0.57
C LEU A 39 9.52 -7.06 -0.05
N THR A 40 9.25 -7.64 1.11
CA THR A 40 8.05 -7.35 1.89
C THR A 40 8.37 -6.21 2.86
N GLU A 41 7.75 -5.05 2.64
CA GLU A 41 8.00 -3.87 3.48
C GLU A 41 7.33 -3.96 4.85
N MET A 42 6.24 -4.70 4.97
CA MET A 42 5.52 -4.89 6.22
C MET A 42 5.00 -6.32 6.33
N GLU A 43 5.33 -6.98 7.42
CA GLU A 43 4.84 -8.32 7.79
C GLU A 43 4.18 -8.24 9.17
N TYR A 44 2.88 -8.42 9.19
CA TYR A 44 2.06 -8.31 10.40
C TYR A 44 1.72 -9.66 10.99
N THR A 45 1.85 -9.77 12.32
CA THR A 45 1.14 -10.73 13.17
C THR A 45 0.57 -9.99 14.39
N PRO A 46 -0.39 -10.57 15.14
CA PRO A 46 -0.90 -9.93 16.35
C PRO A 46 0.16 -9.63 17.42
N GLU A 47 1.24 -10.41 17.45
CA GLU A 47 2.31 -10.26 18.45
C GLU A 47 3.39 -9.29 17.99
N VAL A 48 3.61 -9.19 16.67
CA VAL A 48 4.72 -8.41 16.12
C VAL A 48 4.48 -8.00 14.70
N THR A 49 4.90 -6.78 14.37
CA THR A 49 5.00 -6.31 12.99
C THR A 49 6.46 -6.02 12.66
N ASN A 50 6.96 -6.63 11.58
CA ASN A 50 8.28 -6.38 11.04
C ASN A 50 8.19 -5.42 9.86
N PHE A 51 9.07 -4.43 9.84
CA PHE A 51 9.15 -3.45 8.76
C PHE A 51 10.54 -3.51 8.13
N THR A 52 10.59 -3.48 6.80
CA THR A 52 11.82 -3.48 6.02
C THR A 52 11.71 -2.47 4.89
N LEU A 53 12.67 -1.55 4.81
CA LEU A 53 12.74 -0.57 3.71
C LEU A 53 14.09 -0.70 3.00
N TRP A 54 14.09 -0.72 1.67
CA TRP A 54 15.31 -0.58 0.89
C TRP A 54 15.58 0.92 0.62
N ALA A 55 16.60 1.45 1.27
CA ALA A 55 17.03 2.84 1.17
C ALA A 55 18.56 2.93 1.28
N PRO A 56 19.30 2.50 0.23
CA PRO A 56 20.76 2.32 0.29
C PRO A 56 21.53 3.61 0.50
N THR A 57 20.94 4.76 0.12
CA THR A 57 21.57 6.09 0.28
C THR A 57 21.20 6.79 1.57
N ALA A 58 20.36 6.17 2.40
CA ALA A 58 19.91 6.78 3.64
C ALA A 58 21.03 6.85 4.69
N ASP A 59 21.11 8.00 5.38
CA ASP A 59 21.91 8.19 6.59
C ASP A 59 21.18 7.69 7.83
N GLU A 60 19.84 7.92 7.87
CA GLU A 60 18.91 7.48 8.93
C GLU A 60 17.55 7.16 8.31
N VAL A 61 16.83 6.22 8.90
CA VAL A 61 15.43 5.92 8.55
C VAL A 61 14.58 5.84 9.82
N ARG A 62 13.37 6.39 9.75
CA ARG A 62 12.37 6.31 10.82
C ARG A 62 11.09 5.69 10.29
N LEU A 63 10.51 4.84 11.09
CA LEU A 63 9.14 4.38 10.97
C LEU A 63 8.26 5.29 11.82
N MET A 64 7.23 5.86 11.23
CA MET A 64 6.25 6.70 11.90
C MET A 64 4.94 5.93 12.00
N LEU A 65 4.32 5.84 13.19
CA LEU A 65 3.06 5.14 13.41
C LEU A 65 1.93 6.12 13.73
N PHE A 66 0.74 5.87 13.15
CA PHE A 66 -0.41 6.76 13.24
C PHE A 66 -1.68 5.98 13.57
N ASP A 67 -2.62 6.65 14.24
CA ASP A 67 -3.96 6.10 14.52
C ASP A 67 -4.91 6.21 13.31
N THR A 68 -4.70 7.18 12.41
CA THR A 68 -5.58 7.47 11.27
C THR A 68 -4.80 7.52 9.97
N GLY A 69 -5.48 7.24 8.85
CA GLY A 69 -4.88 7.18 7.52
C GLY A 69 -4.57 8.55 6.88
N ASP A 70 -5.18 9.62 7.36
CA ASP A 70 -5.18 10.93 6.69
C ASP A 70 -4.80 12.11 7.58
N SER A 71 -4.96 12.01 8.89
CA SER A 71 -4.90 13.14 9.83
C SER A 71 -4.12 12.82 11.11
N GLY A 72 -3.91 13.83 11.95
CA GLY A 72 -3.18 13.71 13.20
C GLY A 72 -1.67 13.54 13.04
N HIS A 73 -0.98 13.51 14.18
CA HIS A 73 0.46 13.31 14.27
C HIS A 73 0.81 11.84 14.56
N ALA A 74 2.04 11.45 14.24
CA ALA A 74 2.55 10.15 14.66
C ALA A 74 2.50 10.04 16.18
N TYR A 75 1.88 8.98 16.69
CA TYR A 75 1.86 8.71 18.13
C TYR A 75 3.16 8.04 18.58
N GLU A 76 3.89 7.45 17.65
CA GLU A 76 5.17 6.79 17.91
C GLU A 76 6.10 6.96 16.71
N THR A 77 7.40 7.08 17.00
CA THR A 77 8.47 7.11 16.00
C THR A 77 9.52 6.11 16.42
N VAL A 78 9.81 5.15 15.52
CA VAL A 78 10.79 4.08 15.74
C VAL A 78 11.99 4.32 14.83
N SER A 79 13.19 4.45 15.39
CA SER A 79 14.42 4.47 14.58
C SER A 79 14.66 3.10 13.98
N MET A 80 14.82 3.02 12.66
CA MET A 80 15.13 1.77 11.99
C MET A 80 16.64 1.48 12.02
N VAL A 81 16.99 0.22 11.99
CA VAL A 81 18.38 -0.25 12.03
C VAL A 81 18.82 -0.61 10.62
N ALA A 82 19.99 -0.09 10.22
CA ALA A 82 20.59 -0.46 8.94
C ALA A 82 20.98 -1.96 8.93
N ASP A 83 20.65 -2.64 7.85
CA ASP A 83 20.92 -4.05 7.60
C ASP A 83 21.72 -4.19 6.28
N LYS A 84 21.94 -5.43 5.86
CA LYS A 84 22.67 -5.76 4.61
C LYS A 84 21.90 -5.29 3.36
N GLU A 85 22.62 -5.22 2.25
CA GLU A 85 22.06 -4.92 0.92
C GLU A 85 21.28 -3.60 0.84
N GLY A 86 21.61 -2.62 1.69
CA GLY A 86 20.99 -1.29 1.69
C GLY A 86 19.60 -1.25 2.32
N THR A 87 19.21 -2.30 3.05
CA THR A 87 17.93 -2.35 3.77
C THR A 87 18.02 -1.74 5.17
N TRP A 88 16.86 -1.34 5.68
CA TRP A 88 16.64 -0.86 7.03
C TRP A 88 15.49 -1.63 7.64
N THR A 89 15.59 -2.02 8.90
CA THR A 89 14.61 -2.86 9.57
C THR A 89 14.14 -2.24 10.89
N ALA A 90 12.86 -2.48 11.22
CA ALA A 90 12.30 -2.22 12.53
C ALA A 90 11.38 -3.36 12.93
N LYS A 91 11.29 -3.63 14.23
CA LYS A 91 10.39 -4.61 14.83
C LYS A 91 9.58 -3.91 15.90
N VAL A 92 8.25 -4.05 15.82
CA VAL A 92 7.32 -3.50 16.82
C VAL A 92 6.54 -4.64 17.45
N GLU A 93 6.80 -4.91 18.74
CA GLU A 93 6.25 -6.04 19.49
C GLU A 93 4.92 -5.66 20.16
N LYS A 94 3.91 -5.42 19.34
CA LYS A 94 2.51 -5.18 19.74
C LYS A 94 1.57 -5.36 18.56
N ASP A 95 0.30 -5.54 18.82
CA ASP A 95 -0.74 -5.57 17.81
C ASP A 95 -0.91 -4.19 17.18
N LEU A 96 -0.68 -4.10 15.87
CA LEU A 96 -0.81 -2.88 15.09
C LEU A 96 -1.96 -2.93 14.07
N ILE A 97 -2.83 -3.95 14.13
CA ILE A 97 -3.96 -4.05 13.19
C ILE A 97 -4.79 -2.75 13.19
N GLY A 98 -5.14 -2.27 12.00
CA GLY A 98 -5.91 -1.03 11.83
C GLY A 98 -5.12 0.26 12.08
N LYS A 99 -3.81 0.18 12.36
CA LYS A 99 -2.92 1.34 12.43
C LYS A 99 -2.34 1.66 11.06
N PHE A 100 -1.74 2.84 10.96
CA PHE A 100 -1.12 3.33 9.75
C PHE A 100 0.35 3.66 9.99
N TYR A 101 1.13 3.63 8.92
CA TYR A 101 2.55 3.95 9.02
C TYR A 101 3.07 4.72 7.81
N THR A 102 4.20 5.38 8.01
CA THR A 102 5.05 5.92 6.96
C THR A 102 6.51 5.63 7.28
N PHE A 103 7.33 5.62 6.24
CA PHE A 103 8.78 5.74 6.38
C PHE A 103 9.19 7.19 6.17
N ASN A 104 10.18 7.66 6.92
CA ASN A 104 10.84 8.93 6.69
C ASN A 104 12.35 8.69 6.59
N VAL A 105 12.94 9.09 5.48
CA VAL A 105 14.33 8.83 5.11
C VAL A 105 15.13 10.11 5.21
N LYS A 106 16.30 10.06 5.84
CA LYS A 106 17.26 11.16 5.90
C LYS A 106 18.40 10.92 4.92
N ILE A 107 18.65 11.86 4.05
CA ILE A 107 19.74 11.85 3.07
C ILE A 107 20.49 13.17 3.15
N LYS A 108 21.81 13.13 3.30
CA LYS A 108 22.68 14.32 3.41
C LYS A 108 22.16 15.34 4.43
N ASP A 109 21.87 14.86 5.62
CA ASP A 109 21.33 15.64 6.76
C ASP A 109 19.93 16.25 6.57
N LYS A 110 19.21 15.89 5.47
CA LYS A 110 17.85 16.35 5.20
C LYS A 110 16.85 15.20 5.28
N TRP A 111 15.78 15.38 6.06
CA TRP A 111 14.61 14.51 6.03
C TRP A 111 13.80 14.75 4.76
N MET A 112 13.49 13.67 4.01
CA MET A 112 12.88 13.75 2.68
C MET A 112 11.35 13.85 2.71
N GLY A 113 10.74 13.68 3.86
CA GLY A 113 9.29 13.61 4.04
C GLY A 113 8.79 12.19 4.22
N ASP A 114 7.51 12.09 4.60
CA ASP A 114 6.87 10.82 4.87
C ASP A 114 6.41 10.13 3.58
N THR A 115 6.56 8.81 3.51
CA THR A 115 6.11 7.98 2.40
C THR A 115 5.54 6.66 2.92
N PRO A 116 4.47 6.12 2.33
CA PRO A 116 3.93 4.80 2.68
C PRO A 116 4.87 3.64 2.32
N GLY A 117 5.89 3.90 1.49
CA GLY A 117 6.75 2.86 0.90
C GLY A 117 6.28 2.45 -0.49
N ILE A 118 7.22 1.97 -1.32
CA ILE A 118 6.93 1.62 -2.73
C ILE A 118 6.20 0.30 -2.89
N ASN A 119 6.28 -0.57 -1.88
CA ASN A 119 5.64 -1.89 -1.86
C ASN A 119 4.41 -1.95 -0.93
N ALA A 120 3.89 -0.81 -0.47
CA ALA A 120 2.65 -0.77 0.30
C ALA A 120 1.52 -1.48 -0.46
N LYS A 121 0.76 -2.34 0.23
CA LYS A 121 -0.38 -3.10 -0.34
C LYS A 121 -1.73 -2.52 0.07
N ALA A 122 -1.74 -1.68 1.09
CA ALA A 122 -2.91 -1.01 1.62
C ALA A 122 -2.52 0.40 2.07
N VAL A 123 -3.39 1.38 1.83
CA VAL A 123 -3.20 2.76 2.26
C VAL A 123 -4.50 3.32 2.82
N GLY A 124 -4.40 4.33 3.66
CA GLY A 124 -5.55 5.14 4.07
C GLY A 124 -6.07 6.02 2.94
N VAL A 125 -7.17 6.72 3.20
CA VAL A 125 -7.79 7.65 2.25
C VAL A 125 -6.75 8.66 1.71
N ASN A 126 -6.83 8.93 0.41
CA ASN A 126 -5.88 9.77 -0.33
C ASN A 126 -4.42 9.26 -0.32
N GLY A 127 -4.15 8.00 0.02
CA GLY A 127 -2.89 7.31 -0.22
C GLY A 127 -1.66 7.81 0.55
N LYS A 128 -1.81 8.65 1.60
CA LYS A 128 -0.68 9.30 2.29
C LYS A 128 0.05 8.40 3.27
N ARG A 129 -0.61 7.41 3.83
CA ARG A 129 -0.09 6.49 4.84
C ARG A 129 -0.43 5.07 4.47
N ALA A 130 0.53 4.18 4.57
CA ALA A 130 0.26 2.75 4.45
C ALA A 130 -0.55 2.25 5.65
N ALA A 131 -1.39 1.25 5.42
CA ALA A 131 -2.23 0.65 6.44
C ALA A 131 -1.71 -0.75 6.83
N ILE A 132 -1.85 -1.08 8.09
CA ILE A 132 -1.54 -2.41 8.63
C ILE A 132 -2.84 -3.19 8.72
N ILE A 133 -3.01 -4.15 7.82
CA ILE A 133 -4.21 -4.98 7.71
C ILE A 133 -3.84 -6.46 7.62
N ASP A 134 -4.77 -7.32 7.97
CA ASP A 134 -4.70 -8.74 7.62
C ASP A 134 -5.23 -8.95 6.20
N MET A 135 -4.33 -9.23 5.26
CA MET A 135 -4.68 -9.47 3.85
C MET A 135 -5.61 -10.67 3.66
N ASN A 136 -5.52 -11.69 4.52
CA ASN A 136 -6.38 -12.87 4.43
C ASN A 136 -7.83 -12.55 4.83
N ALA A 137 -8.02 -11.60 5.76
CA ALA A 137 -9.34 -11.13 6.16
C ALA A 137 -10.07 -10.35 5.04
N THR A 138 -9.37 -9.98 3.98
CA THR A 138 -9.95 -9.29 2.81
C THR A 138 -10.41 -10.25 1.71
N ASP A 139 -10.25 -11.56 1.87
CA ASP A 139 -10.67 -12.53 0.87
C ASP A 139 -12.21 -12.63 0.83
N PRO A 140 -12.85 -12.47 -0.34
CA PRO A 140 -14.28 -12.69 -0.48
C PRO A 140 -14.60 -14.18 -0.41
N GLU A 141 -15.89 -14.49 -0.24
CA GLU A 141 -16.36 -15.88 -0.29
C GLU A 141 -15.97 -16.54 -1.62
N GLY A 142 -15.43 -17.75 -1.55
CA GLY A 142 -15.00 -18.51 -2.72
C GLY A 142 -13.61 -18.18 -3.25
N TRP A 143 -12.90 -17.17 -2.71
CA TRP A 143 -11.59 -16.72 -3.20
C TRP A 143 -10.57 -17.84 -3.39
N ALA A 144 -10.43 -18.73 -2.40
CA ALA A 144 -9.48 -19.86 -2.48
C ALA A 144 -9.84 -20.90 -3.55
N ALA A 145 -11.08 -20.93 -4.00
CA ALA A 145 -11.59 -21.85 -5.02
C ALA A 145 -11.60 -21.22 -6.42
N ASP A 146 -11.36 -19.92 -6.54
CA ASP A 146 -11.37 -19.20 -7.81
C ASP A 146 -10.29 -19.74 -8.77
N LYS A 147 -10.67 -19.85 -10.04
CA LYS A 147 -9.79 -20.34 -11.09
C LYS A 147 -9.92 -19.53 -12.35
N ARG A 148 -8.80 -19.12 -12.89
CA ARG A 148 -8.77 -18.45 -14.19
C ARG A 148 -9.42 -19.32 -15.25
N PRO A 149 -10.40 -18.80 -16.04
CA PRO A 149 -10.97 -19.50 -17.18
C PRO A 149 -9.87 -19.90 -18.18
N ALA A 150 -10.02 -21.09 -18.78
CA ALA A 150 -9.10 -21.57 -19.81
C ALA A 150 -9.40 -20.89 -21.15
N LEU A 151 -8.34 -20.46 -21.84
CA LEU A 151 -8.39 -19.99 -23.22
C LEU A 151 -7.58 -20.97 -24.06
N ALA A 152 -8.16 -21.49 -25.15
CA ALA A 152 -7.51 -22.49 -25.98
C ALA A 152 -6.33 -21.89 -26.77
N SER A 153 -6.47 -20.68 -27.25
CA SER A 153 -5.43 -19.94 -27.97
C SER A 153 -5.50 -18.45 -27.63
N PRO A 154 -4.37 -17.73 -27.53
CA PRO A 154 -4.39 -16.27 -27.42
C PRO A 154 -5.14 -15.58 -28.57
N ALA A 155 -5.23 -16.22 -29.76
CA ALA A 155 -5.98 -15.69 -30.91
C ALA A 155 -7.50 -15.71 -30.70
N ASP A 156 -8.00 -16.47 -29.70
CA ASP A 156 -9.44 -16.53 -29.37
C ASP A 156 -9.84 -15.42 -28.40
N ALA A 157 -8.90 -14.56 -27.96
CA ALA A 157 -9.18 -13.48 -27.03
C ALA A 157 -10.00 -12.37 -27.71
N ILE A 158 -11.14 -12.03 -27.08
CA ILE A 158 -11.94 -10.84 -27.39
C ILE A 158 -11.76 -9.89 -26.22
N ILE A 159 -11.02 -8.80 -26.45
CA ILE A 159 -10.60 -7.87 -25.39
C ILE A 159 -11.48 -6.64 -25.44
N TYR A 160 -12.03 -6.25 -24.31
CA TYR A 160 -12.80 -5.02 -24.13
C TYR A 160 -12.09 -4.12 -23.11
N GLU A 161 -11.60 -2.97 -23.55
CA GLU A 161 -10.97 -1.99 -22.68
C GLU A 161 -12.04 -1.08 -22.07
N MET A 162 -11.98 -0.85 -20.76
CA MET A 162 -12.94 -0.01 -20.06
C MET A 162 -12.36 0.67 -18.83
N HIS A 163 -13.02 1.77 -18.45
CA HIS A 163 -12.74 2.52 -17.23
C HIS A 163 -13.76 2.14 -16.15
N HIS A 164 -13.31 1.87 -14.91
CA HIS A 164 -14.18 1.44 -13.81
C HIS A 164 -15.39 2.34 -13.61
N ARG A 165 -15.14 3.66 -13.50
CA ARG A 165 -16.20 4.63 -13.25
C ARG A 165 -17.16 4.71 -14.43
N ASP A 166 -16.66 4.87 -15.63
CA ASP A 166 -17.47 5.15 -16.82
C ASP A 166 -18.31 3.96 -17.27
N PHE A 167 -17.87 2.75 -16.95
CA PHE A 167 -18.61 1.53 -17.22
C PHE A 167 -20.04 1.52 -16.59
N SER A 168 -20.22 2.19 -15.45
CA SER A 168 -21.47 2.10 -14.69
C SER A 168 -22.04 3.44 -14.20
N ILE A 169 -21.30 4.55 -14.36
CA ILE A 169 -21.68 5.83 -13.73
C ILE A 169 -22.96 6.44 -14.30
N ASP A 170 -23.34 6.12 -15.56
CA ASP A 170 -24.54 6.66 -16.16
C ASP A 170 -25.80 6.26 -15.38
N PRO A 171 -26.71 7.19 -15.10
CA PRO A 171 -27.97 6.88 -14.41
C PRO A 171 -28.80 5.77 -15.06
N SER A 172 -28.72 5.63 -16.40
CA SER A 172 -29.46 4.63 -17.16
C SER A 172 -28.85 3.23 -17.13
N SER A 173 -27.67 3.05 -16.51
CA SER A 173 -26.99 1.74 -16.45
C SER A 173 -27.75 0.66 -15.69
N GLY A 174 -28.73 1.02 -14.86
CA GLY A 174 -29.42 0.08 -13.97
C GLY A 174 -28.59 -0.49 -12.84
N ILE A 175 -27.27 -0.20 -12.81
CA ILE A 175 -26.32 -0.65 -11.80
C ILE A 175 -26.51 0.15 -10.50
N GLN A 176 -26.38 -0.50 -9.35
CA GLN A 176 -26.53 0.15 -8.04
C GLN A 176 -25.23 0.80 -7.57
N HIS A 177 -24.11 0.07 -7.64
CA HIS A 177 -22.78 0.55 -7.21
C HIS A 177 -22.07 1.34 -8.32
N LYS A 178 -22.71 2.43 -8.77
CA LYS A 178 -22.23 3.24 -9.89
C LYS A 178 -20.80 3.75 -9.69
N GLY A 179 -19.91 3.48 -10.66
CA GLY A 179 -18.51 3.90 -10.64
C GLY A 179 -17.63 3.17 -9.62
N LYS A 180 -18.08 2.03 -9.08
CA LYS A 180 -17.38 1.27 -8.04
C LYS A 180 -16.92 -0.10 -8.54
N PHE A 181 -15.95 -0.72 -7.84
CA PHE A 181 -15.53 -2.09 -8.12
C PHE A 181 -16.70 -3.05 -8.16
N LEU A 182 -17.62 -2.93 -7.20
CA LEU A 182 -18.79 -3.80 -7.11
C LEU A 182 -19.74 -3.70 -8.30
N ALA A 183 -19.67 -2.63 -9.10
CA ALA A 183 -20.47 -2.53 -10.32
C ALA A 183 -20.24 -3.70 -11.29
N LEU A 184 -19.04 -4.28 -11.27
CA LEU A 184 -18.70 -5.41 -12.15
C LEU A 184 -19.13 -6.77 -11.58
N THR A 185 -19.71 -6.80 -10.41
CA THR A 185 -20.27 -8.01 -9.78
C THR A 185 -21.80 -8.09 -9.90
N GLU A 186 -22.46 -7.02 -10.40
CA GLU A 186 -23.91 -6.96 -10.51
C GLU A 186 -24.39 -7.63 -11.80
N GLU A 187 -25.27 -8.64 -11.66
CA GLU A 187 -25.92 -9.35 -12.76
C GLU A 187 -27.40 -8.91 -12.88
N GLY A 188 -28.02 -9.13 -14.04
CA GLY A 188 -29.40 -8.82 -14.32
C GLY A 188 -29.71 -7.32 -14.45
N THR A 189 -28.69 -6.48 -14.65
CA THR A 189 -28.87 -5.03 -14.78
C THR A 189 -29.38 -4.67 -16.19
N LEU A 190 -30.32 -3.73 -16.25
CA LEU A 190 -31.00 -3.34 -17.49
C LEU A 190 -31.05 -1.83 -17.64
N SER A 191 -30.96 -1.36 -18.89
CA SER A 191 -31.29 0.01 -19.26
C SER A 191 -32.81 0.28 -19.16
N PRO A 192 -33.26 1.55 -19.25
CA PRO A 192 -34.70 1.86 -19.34
C PRO A 192 -35.39 1.15 -20.49
N GLU A 193 -34.69 0.87 -21.59
CA GLU A 193 -35.18 0.15 -22.77
C GLU A 193 -35.15 -1.37 -22.60
N GLN A 194 -34.84 -1.87 -21.41
CA GLN A 194 -34.77 -3.31 -21.08
C GLN A 194 -33.66 -4.04 -21.83
N LEU A 195 -32.57 -3.34 -22.18
CA LEU A 195 -31.37 -3.94 -22.74
C LEU A 195 -30.39 -4.28 -21.62
N ALA A 196 -29.68 -5.39 -21.76
CA ALA A 196 -28.66 -5.80 -20.79
C ALA A 196 -27.55 -4.73 -20.68
N THR A 197 -27.16 -4.44 -19.44
CA THR A 197 -26.08 -3.54 -19.12
C THR A 197 -25.03 -4.27 -18.26
N GLY A 198 -23.97 -3.60 -17.87
CA GLY A 198 -22.97 -4.16 -16.95
C GLY A 198 -22.31 -5.42 -17.50
N ILE A 199 -22.04 -6.38 -16.61
CA ILE A 199 -21.33 -7.62 -16.95
C ILE A 199 -22.13 -8.49 -17.93
N ASP A 200 -23.45 -8.46 -17.87
CA ASP A 200 -24.29 -9.25 -18.77
C ASP A 200 -24.19 -8.76 -20.22
N HIS A 201 -24.07 -7.46 -20.42
CA HIS A 201 -23.79 -6.91 -21.75
C HIS A 201 -22.42 -7.39 -22.30
N LEU A 202 -21.40 -7.44 -21.47
CA LEU A 202 -20.09 -7.97 -21.88
C LEU A 202 -20.16 -9.46 -22.24
N LYS A 203 -20.97 -10.25 -21.52
CA LYS A 203 -21.23 -11.65 -21.85
C LYS A 203 -21.97 -11.80 -23.20
N GLU A 204 -22.98 -10.96 -23.45
CA GLU A 204 -23.68 -10.96 -24.75
C GLU A 204 -22.77 -10.60 -25.92
N LEU A 205 -21.80 -9.69 -25.74
CA LEU A 205 -20.80 -9.34 -26.74
C LEU A 205 -19.78 -10.44 -26.97
N GLY A 206 -19.74 -11.48 -26.12
CA GLY A 206 -18.75 -12.55 -26.19
C GLY A 206 -17.36 -12.13 -25.73
N VAL A 207 -17.24 -11.09 -24.92
CA VAL A 207 -15.97 -10.64 -24.33
C VAL A 207 -15.38 -11.75 -23.47
N THR A 208 -14.11 -12.08 -23.71
CA THR A 208 -13.37 -13.07 -22.92
C THR A 208 -12.43 -12.42 -21.93
N HIS A 209 -11.98 -11.19 -22.18
CA HIS A 209 -11.03 -10.46 -21.35
C HIS A 209 -11.46 -8.98 -21.23
N VAL A 210 -11.56 -8.52 -20.02
CA VAL A 210 -11.72 -7.09 -19.73
C VAL A 210 -10.33 -6.51 -19.44
N HIS A 211 -9.95 -5.50 -20.21
CA HIS A 211 -8.74 -4.71 -20.00
C HIS A 211 -9.14 -3.44 -19.25
N LEU A 212 -8.94 -3.45 -17.94
CA LEU A 212 -9.26 -2.29 -17.11
C LEU A 212 -8.22 -1.18 -17.30
N LEU A 213 -8.67 0.06 -17.46
CA LEU A 213 -7.82 1.23 -17.22
C LEU A 213 -7.26 1.18 -15.79
N PRO A 214 -6.18 1.92 -15.47
CA PRO A 214 -5.48 1.74 -14.22
C PRO A 214 -6.39 1.71 -12.99
N SER A 215 -6.20 0.68 -12.17
CA SER A 215 -6.96 0.44 -10.94
C SER A 215 -6.17 0.80 -9.68
N TYR A 216 -4.88 1.13 -9.83
CA TYR A 216 -4.02 1.49 -8.71
C TYR A 216 -4.28 2.91 -8.22
N ASP A 217 -3.93 3.15 -6.96
CA ASP A 217 -4.13 4.40 -6.24
C ASP A 217 -3.43 5.59 -6.94
N TYR A 218 -4.20 6.60 -7.31
CA TYR A 218 -3.74 7.80 -8.00
C TYR A 218 -4.07 9.07 -7.21
N ALA A 219 -3.41 10.19 -7.53
CA ALA A 219 -3.38 11.36 -6.66
C ALA A 219 -4.42 12.45 -6.98
N SER A 220 -4.99 12.47 -8.20
CA SER A 220 -5.72 13.65 -8.68
C SER A 220 -7.19 13.69 -8.28
N VAL A 221 -7.75 12.62 -7.72
CA VAL A 221 -9.10 12.60 -7.15
C VAL A 221 -9.02 12.60 -5.64
N ASP A 222 -9.64 13.55 -4.99
CA ASP A 222 -9.78 13.56 -3.55
C ASP A 222 -10.84 12.55 -3.12
N GLU A 223 -10.41 11.43 -2.53
CA GLU A 223 -11.27 10.35 -2.09
C GLU A 223 -12.25 10.75 -0.98
N THR A 224 -12.00 11.88 -0.31
CA THR A 224 -12.92 12.44 0.70
C THR A 224 -14.03 13.28 0.10
N ARG A 225 -13.98 13.54 -1.21
CA ARG A 225 -14.89 14.44 -1.93
C ARG A 225 -15.37 13.83 -3.25
N LEU A 226 -15.78 12.56 -3.21
CA LEU A 226 -16.24 11.83 -4.39
C LEU A 226 -17.55 12.38 -4.99
N ASP A 227 -18.30 13.19 -4.25
CA ASP A 227 -19.46 13.97 -4.70
C ASP A 227 -19.08 15.03 -5.76
N GLU A 228 -17.83 15.46 -5.85
CA GLU A 228 -17.33 16.33 -6.93
C GLU A 228 -17.34 15.64 -8.31
N ASN A 229 -17.49 14.33 -8.34
CA ASN A 229 -17.58 13.51 -9.54
C ASN A 229 -16.42 13.76 -10.52
N LYS A 230 -15.20 13.97 -10.01
CA LYS A 230 -14.00 14.17 -10.82
C LYS A 230 -13.67 12.91 -11.61
N TYR A 231 -13.23 13.13 -12.85
CA TYR A 231 -12.76 12.07 -13.72
C TYR A 231 -11.23 12.01 -13.71
N ASN A 232 -10.69 10.78 -13.66
CA ASN A 232 -9.27 10.52 -13.85
C ASN A 232 -9.11 9.18 -14.59
N TRP A 233 -8.25 9.15 -15.58
CA TRP A 233 -7.93 7.92 -16.31
C TRP A 233 -7.10 6.93 -15.50
N GLY A 234 -6.50 7.39 -14.38
CA GLY A 234 -5.67 6.57 -13.50
C GLY A 234 -4.19 6.54 -13.85
N TYR A 235 -3.72 7.34 -14.79
CA TYR A 235 -2.32 7.34 -15.25
C TYR A 235 -1.38 8.29 -14.49
N ASP A 236 -1.78 8.74 -13.30
CA ASP A 236 -0.95 9.51 -12.36
C ASP A 236 -0.80 8.78 -11.01
N PRO A 237 -0.18 7.57 -11.01
CA PRO A 237 -0.12 6.71 -9.84
C PRO A 237 0.63 7.33 -8.69
N GLN A 238 0.08 7.16 -7.49
CA GLN A 238 0.71 7.49 -6.22
C GLN A 238 1.23 6.22 -5.53
N ASN A 239 0.42 5.15 -5.49
CA ASN A 239 0.77 3.86 -4.91
C ASN A 239 0.44 2.72 -5.89
N TYR A 240 1.44 2.20 -6.58
CA TYR A 240 1.26 1.22 -7.67
C TYR A 240 0.68 -0.13 -7.24
N ASN A 241 0.83 -0.52 -5.97
CA ASN A 241 0.43 -1.84 -5.49
C ASN A 241 -0.85 -1.81 -4.64
N VAL A 242 -1.61 -0.72 -4.72
CA VAL A 242 -2.82 -0.47 -3.92
C VAL A 242 -3.98 -0.18 -4.86
N PRO A 243 -5.16 -0.77 -4.68
CA PRO A 243 -6.37 -0.37 -5.41
C PRO A 243 -6.80 1.05 -5.05
N ASP A 244 -7.28 1.83 -6.03
CA ASP A 244 -7.74 3.20 -5.81
C ASP A 244 -9.02 3.26 -4.96
N GLY A 245 -9.05 4.16 -3.98
CA GLY A 245 -10.17 4.27 -3.05
C GLY A 245 -11.41 4.95 -3.64
N SER A 246 -11.29 5.69 -4.74
CA SER A 246 -12.45 6.29 -5.39
C SER A 246 -13.42 5.24 -5.95
N TYR A 247 -12.92 4.05 -6.26
CA TYR A 247 -13.72 2.92 -6.75
C TYR A 247 -14.25 2.02 -5.61
N SER A 248 -13.86 2.26 -4.36
CA SER A 248 -14.40 1.55 -3.18
C SER A 248 -15.71 2.17 -2.70
N THR A 249 -16.55 1.37 -2.07
CA THR A 249 -17.76 1.87 -1.38
C THR A 249 -17.41 2.60 -0.08
N ASP A 250 -16.25 2.28 0.52
CA ASP A 250 -15.68 3.00 1.66
C ASP A 250 -14.19 3.30 1.41
N PRO A 251 -13.84 4.51 0.98
CA PRO A 251 -12.45 4.90 0.75
C PRO A 251 -11.63 5.04 2.04
N TYR A 252 -12.28 5.16 3.21
CA TYR A 252 -11.60 5.29 4.50
C TYR A 252 -11.13 3.94 5.06
N ASP A 253 -11.78 2.83 4.66
CA ASP A 253 -11.39 1.48 5.09
C ASP A 253 -10.54 0.79 4.01
N PRO A 254 -9.21 0.64 4.24
CA PRO A 254 -8.33 -0.06 3.32
C PRO A 254 -8.71 -1.52 3.05
N SER A 255 -9.34 -2.19 4.02
CA SER A 255 -9.76 -3.59 3.88
C SER A 255 -10.95 -3.73 2.96
N VAL A 256 -11.89 -2.77 3.01
CA VAL A 256 -13.06 -2.73 2.11
C VAL A 256 -12.60 -2.59 0.67
N ARG A 257 -11.73 -1.62 0.36
CA ARG A 257 -11.24 -1.38 -1.01
C ARG A 257 -10.56 -2.62 -1.61
N ILE A 258 -9.75 -3.33 -0.82
CA ILE A 258 -9.06 -4.54 -1.28
C ILE A 258 -10.03 -5.70 -1.46
N LYS A 259 -10.98 -5.88 -0.52
CA LYS A 259 -11.99 -6.93 -0.62
C LYS A 259 -12.87 -6.76 -1.85
N GLU A 260 -13.35 -5.56 -2.11
CA GLU A 260 -14.17 -5.25 -3.28
C GLU A 260 -13.40 -5.44 -4.59
N PHE A 261 -12.12 -5.05 -4.63
CA PHE A 261 -11.26 -5.31 -5.78
C PHE A 261 -11.04 -6.80 -6.02
N LYS A 262 -10.85 -7.61 -4.97
CA LYS A 262 -10.79 -9.07 -5.07
C LYS A 262 -12.12 -9.69 -5.53
N GLN A 263 -13.23 -9.11 -5.10
CA GLN A 263 -14.57 -9.59 -5.45
C GLN A 263 -14.90 -9.34 -6.93
N MET A 264 -14.47 -8.19 -7.47
CA MET A 264 -14.56 -7.85 -8.89
C MET A 264 -13.78 -8.83 -9.76
#